data_3fa48ba27b9c96e9a236f5f6ff02b388
#
_entry.id   3fa48ba27b9c96e9a236f5f6ff02b388
#
_cell.length_a   1.000
_cell.length_b   1.000
_cell.length_c   1.000
_cell.angle_alpha   90.00
_cell.angle_beta   90.00
_cell.angle_gamma   90.00
#
_symmetry.space_group_name_H-M   'P 1'
#
loop_
_entity.id
_entity.type
_entity.pdbx_description
1 polymer ?
#
loop_
_entity_poly.entity_id
_entity_poly.type
_entity_poly.pdbx_seq_one_letter_code
_entity_poly.pdbx_strand_id
1 'polypeptide(L)'
;MKASEMILFSDMDGTLLTDWDRGPVVPESNLRAIGRFVSEGGLFSVASGRQYEETLPFLTDIPMAVPMVQDNGAVLYDSSRKCVLEKTQIPESVKLECLTYCETRKDLWLVAADEHHIYQVGSRDTSWDESLRDRKRNFLSREEYLEREFVKVCYVLTDAGAMDGVTEDLGRFQSSSLFRMTRSSPVFLEMMEVSVGKGSGVLRAARLAGAENRKLICIGDYDNDLDMLKLSDVSACPAGASPPVLESADLITVSNNEGAVADLIFRLCGLDSDP
;
A
#
# COMPACT_ATOMS: atom_id res chain seq x y z
N MET A 1 -18.59 7.96 17.81
CA MET A 1 -19.35 8.12 16.54
C MET A 1 -20.12 6.83 16.25
N LYS A 2 -21.16 6.86 15.40
CA LYS A 2 -21.84 5.60 14.98
C LYS A 2 -21.04 4.92 13.87
N ALA A 3 -20.85 3.61 13.94
CA ALA A 3 -20.17 2.86 12.89
C ALA A 3 -20.78 3.09 11.50
N SER A 4 -22.12 3.14 11.40
CA SER A 4 -22.85 3.38 10.15
C SER A 4 -22.57 4.72 9.45
N GLU A 5 -21.92 5.65 10.13
CA GLU A 5 -21.54 6.96 9.59
C GLU A 5 -20.09 7.00 9.09
N MET A 6 -19.35 5.88 9.22
CA MET A 6 -17.90 5.82 8.96
C MET A 6 -17.55 4.84 7.84
N ILE A 7 -16.45 5.16 7.14
CA ILE A 7 -15.71 4.27 6.27
C ILE A 7 -14.25 4.28 6.75
N LEU A 8 -13.70 3.11 7.05
CA LEU A 8 -12.35 2.94 7.57
C LEU A 8 -11.47 2.20 6.58
N PHE A 9 -10.35 2.81 6.22
CA PHE A 9 -9.27 2.19 5.46
C PHE A 9 -8.06 1.98 6.35
N SER A 10 -7.52 0.77 6.33
CA SER A 10 -6.29 0.42 7.05
C SER A 10 -5.17 0.08 6.08
N ASP A 11 -3.98 0.59 6.33
CA ASP A 11 -2.80 -0.06 5.79
C ASP A 11 -2.66 -1.48 6.36
N MET A 12 -1.82 -2.30 5.73
CA MET A 12 -1.62 -3.71 6.11
C MET A 12 -0.34 -3.91 6.92
N ASP A 13 0.82 -3.67 6.32
CA ASP A 13 2.12 -3.96 6.91
C ASP A 13 2.46 -2.94 8.01
N GLY A 14 2.75 -3.41 9.23
CA GLY A 14 3.01 -2.50 10.35
C GLY A 14 1.76 -1.83 10.95
N THR A 15 0.55 -2.09 10.39
CA THR A 15 -0.72 -1.51 10.84
C THR A 15 -1.77 -2.57 11.16
N LEU A 16 -2.32 -3.26 10.16
CA LEU A 16 -3.33 -4.31 10.35
C LEU A 16 -2.68 -5.63 10.75
N LEU A 17 -1.49 -5.92 10.20
CA LEU A 17 -0.73 -7.15 10.42
C LEU A 17 0.27 -6.98 11.56
N THR A 18 0.55 -8.09 12.25
CA THR A 18 1.71 -8.20 13.16
C THR A 18 3.02 -8.10 12.39
N ASP A 19 4.14 -7.87 13.10
CA ASP A 19 5.47 -7.77 12.50
C ASP A 19 5.89 -9.08 11.79
N TRP A 20 6.69 -8.94 10.75
CA TRP A 20 7.16 -10.04 9.93
C TRP A 20 8.01 -11.08 10.67
N ASP A 21 8.79 -10.66 11.66
CA ASP A 21 9.62 -11.55 12.49
C ASP A 21 8.77 -12.47 13.39
N ARG A 22 7.51 -12.13 13.61
CA ARG A 22 6.52 -12.90 14.38
C ARG A 22 5.64 -13.79 13.51
N GLY A 23 5.82 -13.76 12.18
CA GLY A 23 4.89 -14.35 11.23
C GLY A 23 3.64 -13.47 11.10
N PRO A 24 3.53 -12.70 10.01
CA PRO A 24 2.47 -11.70 9.86
C PRO A 24 1.09 -12.36 9.85
N VAL A 25 0.24 -11.92 10.78
CA VAL A 25 -1.17 -12.33 10.88
C VAL A 25 -2.01 -11.12 11.27
N VAL A 26 -3.29 -11.14 10.99
CA VAL A 26 -4.24 -10.17 11.55
C VAL A 26 -4.51 -10.57 12.99
N PRO A 27 -4.23 -9.74 14.01
CA PRO A 27 -4.58 -10.02 15.40
C PRO A 27 -6.06 -10.34 15.55
N GLU A 28 -6.38 -11.29 16.42
CA GLU A 28 -7.77 -11.69 16.64
C GLU A 28 -8.64 -10.52 17.18
N SER A 29 -8.04 -9.62 17.96
CA SER A 29 -8.68 -8.38 18.39
C SER A 29 -9.12 -7.52 17.21
N ASN A 30 -8.27 -7.38 16.16
CA ASN A 30 -8.61 -6.66 14.94
C ASN A 30 -9.78 -7.35 14.20
N LEU A 31 -9.73 -8.68 14.05
CA LEU A 31 -10.81 -9.44 13.38
C LEU A 31 -12.15 -9.24 14.08
N ARG A 32 -12.19 -9.36 15.41
CA ARG A 32 -13.42 -9.14 16.20
C ARG A 32 -13.94 -7.72 16.09
N ALA A 33 -13.04 -6.72 16.24
CA ALA A 33 -13.43 -5.31 16.19
C ALA A 33 -13.95 -4.91 14.81
N ILE A 34 -13.28 -5.34 13.72
CA ILE A 34 -13.72 -5.09 12.34
C ILE A 34 -15.07 -5.77 12.09
N GLY A 35 -15.23 -7.05 12.49
CA GLY A 35 -16.49 -7.78 12.35
C GLY A 35 -17.64 -7.05 13.05
N ARG A 36 -17.44 -6.57 14.28
CA ARG A 36 -18.43 -5.78 15.02
C ARG A 36 -18.72 -4.45 14.34
N PHE A 37 -17.68 -3.70 13.95
CA PHE A 37 -17.81 -2.42 13.25
C PHE A 37 -18.66 -2.55 11.98
N VAL A 38 -18.40 -3.59 11.17
CA VAL A 38 -19.17 -3.85 9.95
C VAL A 38 -20.59 -4.31 10.26
N SER A 39 -20.81 -5.14 11.28
CA SER A 39 -22.17 -5.57 11.68
C SER A 39 -23.03 -4.41 12.19
N GLU A 40 -22.42 -3.35 12.71
CA GLU A 40 -23.07 -2.10 13.12
C GLU A 40 -23.23 -1.08 11.95
N GLY A 41 -22.95 -1.51 10.71
CA GLY A 41 -23.12 -0.73 9.49
C GLY A 41 -21.92 0.10 9.08
N GLY A 42 -20.77 -0.05 9.71
CA GLY A 42 -19.49 0.52 9.28
C GLY A 42 -19.01 -0.10 7.98
N LEU A 43 -18.22 0.64 7.21
CA LEU A 43 -17.56 0.12 6.02
C LEU A 43 -16.06 0.01 6.28
N PHE A 44 -15.50 -1.16 5.98
CA PHE A 44 -14.07 -1.43 6.15
C PHE A 44 -13.44 -1.88 4.84
N SER A 45 -12.21 -1.43 4.59
CA SER A 45 -11.34 -1.94 3.53
C SER A 45 -9.87 -1.68 3.86
N VAL A 46 -8.97 -2.17 2.99
CA VAL A 46 -7.52 -1.97 3.12
C VAL A 46 -6.97 -1.08 2.02
N ALA A 47 -5.86 -0.39 2.34
CA ALA A 47 -5.07 0.40 1.40
C ALA A 47 -3.60 0.02 1.51
N SER A 48 -3.08 -0.75 0.56
CA SER A 48 -1.77 -1.39 0.63
C SER A 48 -0.89 -1.11 -0.59
N GLY A 49 0.44 -1.16 -0.41
CA GLY A 49 1.41 -1.23 -1.50
C GLY A 49 1.50 -2.61 -2.16
N ARG A 50 0.87 -3.62 -1.56
CA ARG A 50 0.83 -5.00 -2.07
C ARG A 50 -0.14 -5.16 -3.21
N GLN A 51 0.08 -6.23 -4.00
CA GLN A 51 -0.90 -6.73 -4.96
C GLN A 51 -1.97 -7.58 -4.27
N TYR A 52 -3.08 -7.80 -4.97
CA TYR A 52 -4.21 -8.57 -4.45
C TYR A 52 -3.82 -9.98 -3.99
N GLU A 53 -3.05 -10.71 -4.80
CA GLU A 53 -2.62 -12.08 -4.51
C GLU A 53 -1.75 -12.16 -3.24
N GLU A 54 -1.04 -11.09 -2.91
CA GLU A 54 -0.22 -11.00 -1.70
C GLU A 54 -1.05 -10.62 -0.46
N THR A 55 -2.18 -9.98 -0.64
CA THR A 55 -3.08 -9.56 0.45
C THR A 55 -4.10 -10.62 0.83
N LEU A 56 -4.57 -11.41 -0.16
CA LEU A 56 -5.66 -12.36 -0.01
C LEU A 56 -5.48 -13.35 1.16
N PRO A 57 -4.28 -13.93 1.40
CA PRO A 57 -4.11 -14.89 2.51
C PRO A 57 -4.46 -14.32 3.89
N PHE A 58 -4.36 -13.00 4.07
CA PHE A 58 -4.60 -12.32 5.34
C PHE A 58 -6.04 -11.81 5.51
N LEU A 59 -6.80 -11.74 4.43
CA LEU A 59 -8.09 -11.04 4.39
C LEU A 59 -9.30 -11.97 4.32
N THR A 60 -9.09 -13.29 4.38
CA THR A 60 -10.15 -14.31 4.19
C THR A 60 -11.32 -14.12 5.17
N ASP A 61 -11.04 -13.75 6.41
CA ASP A 61 -12.03 -13.61 7.47
C ASP A 61 -12.48 -12.16 7.71
N ILE A 62 -12.03 -11.22 6.86
CA ILE A 62 -12.38 -9.81 7.00
C ILE A 62 -13.55 -9.46 6.08
N PRO A 63 -14.67 -8.98 6.63
CA PRO A 63 -15.81 -8.56 5.83
C PRO A 63 -15.50 -7.21 5.15
N MET A 64 -15.22 -7.26 3.84
CA MET A 64 -14.99 -6.06 3.04
C MET A 64 -16.16 -5.80 2.10
N ALA A 65 -16.78 -4.62 2.25
CA ALA A 65 -17.87 -4.18 1.40
C ALA A 65 -17.47 -3.01 0.47
N VAL A 66 -16.22 -2.61 0.51
CA VAL A 66 -15.63 -1.50 -0.24
C VAL A 66 -14.46 -2.01 -1.05
N PRO A 67 -14.22 -1.49 -2.27
CA PRO A 67 -13.05 -1.89 -3.05
C PRO A 67 -11.75 -1.71 -2.26
N MET A 68 -10.86 -2.68 -2.39
CA MET A 68 -9.51 -2.62 -1.84
C MET A 68 -8.64 -1.68 -2.68
N VAL A 69 -7.80 -0.93 -2.02
CA VAL A 69 -6.79 -0.07 -2.64
C VAL A 69 -5.47 -0.83 -2.64
N GLN A 70 -4.98 -1.18 -3.83
CA GLN A 70 -3.78 -1.99 -4.05
C GLN A 70 -2.72 -1.19 -4.79
N ASP A 71 -1.47 -1.67 -4.76
CA ASP A 71 -0.34 -1.02 -5.42
C ASP A 71 -0.27 0.49 -5.12
N ASN A 72 -0.39 0.86 -3.83
CA ASN A 72 -0.42 2.25 -3.36
C ASN A 72 -1.48 3.13 -4.06
N GLY A 73 -2.61 2.55 -4.47
CA GLY A 73 -3.69 3.28 -5.11
C GLY A 73 -3.71 3.19 -6.63
N ALA A 74 -2.75 2.50 -7.26
CA ALA A 74 -2.77 2.29 -8.71
C ALA A 74 -3.87 1.35 -9.16
N VAL A 75 -4.32 0.43 -8.28
CA VAL A 75 -5.35 -0.56 -8.57
C VAL A 75 -6.47 -0.49 -7.53
N LEU A 76 -7.72 -0.51 -7.97
CA LEU A 76 -8.89 -0.74 -7.13
C LEU A 76 -9.48 -2.12 -7.45
N TYR A 77 -9.59 -2.95 -6.43
CA TYR A 77 -9.98 -4.34 -6.56
C TYR A 77 -11.24 -4.69 -5.76
N ASP A 78 -12.21 -5.32 -6.40
CA ASP A 78 -13.41 -5.85 -5.74
C ASP A 78 -13.17 -7.30 -5.32
N SER A 79 -13.00 -7.53 -4.02
CA SER A 79 -12.74 -8.86 -3.44
C SER A 79 -13.94 -9.79 -3.57
N SER A 80 -15.17 -9.26 -3.61
CA SER A 80 -16.40 -10.04 -3.73
C SER A 80 -16.63 -10.54 -5.15
N ARG A 81 -16.35 -9.70 -6.15
CA ARG A 81 -16.44 -10.02 -7.58
C ARG A 81 -15.14 -10.61 -8.14
N LYS A 82 -14.05 -10.52 -7.39
CA LYS A 82 -12.70 -10.96 -7.78
C LYS A 82 -12.24 -10.32 -9.09
N CYS A 83 -12.39 -9.02 -9.21
CA CYS A 83 -12.00 -8.28 -10.41
C CYS A 83 -11.41 -6.91 -10.08
N VAL A 84 -10.53 -6.46 -10.97
CA VAL A 84 -10.06 -5.08 -11.00
C VAL A 84 -11.21 -4.18 -11.48
N LEU A 85 -11.49 -3.12 -10.71
CA LEU A 85 -12.49 -2.11 -11.06
C LEU A 85 -11.87 -0.94 -11.80
N GLU A 86 -10.70 -0.50 -11.35
CA GLU A 86 -9.94 0.59 -11.94
C GLU A 86 -8.45 0.30 -11.82
N LYS A 87 -7.67 0.72 -12.82
CA LYS A 87 -6.21 0.75 -12.74
C LYS A 87 -5.66 2.01 -13.42
N THR A 88 -4.56 2.52 -12.87
CA THR A 88 -3.81 3.62 -13.45
C THR A 88 -2.41 3.14 -13.80
N GLN A 89 -2.04 3.30 -15.07
CA GLN A 89 -0.77 2.81 -15.60
C GLN A 89 0.31 3.88 -15.53
N ILE A 90 1.55 3.44 -15.34
CA ILE A 90 2.71 4.33 -15.43
C ILE A 90 2.95 4.72 -16.91
N PRO A 91 3.24 6.00 -17.22
CA PRO A 91 3.48 6.43 -18.61
C PRO A 91 4.69 5.75 -19.26
N GLU A 92 4.62 5.50 -20.55
CA GLU A 92 5.71 4.84 -21.30
C GLU A 92 7.05 5.59 -21.24
N SER A 93 7.03 6.93 -21.25
CA SER A 93 8.24 7.75 -21.11
C SER A 93 8.92 7.51 -19.77
N VAL A 94 8.14 7.34 -18.69
CA VAL A 94 8.67 7.02 -17.35
C VAL A 94 9.29 5.63 -17.35
N LYS A 95 8.60 4.63 -17.93
CA LYS A 95 9.13 3.26 -18.07
C LYS A 95 10.49 3.26 -18.76
N LEU A 96 10.59 3.97 -19.89
CA LEU A 96 11.82 4.02 -20.69
C LEU A 96 12.96 4.69 -19.93
N GLU A 97 12.72 5.81 -19.25
CA GLU A 97 13.74 6.50 -18.47
C GLU A 97 14.18 5.65 -17.27
N CYS A 98 13.24 5.01 -16.55
CA CYS A 98 13.54 4.11 -15.46
C CYS A 98 14.42 2.92 -15.90
N LEU A 99 14.10 2.30 -17.03
CA LEU A 99 14.90 1.20 -17.58
C LEU A 99 16.31 1.68 -17.95
N THR A 100 16.40 2.79 -18.69
CA THR A 100 17.67 3.35 -19.14
C THR A 100 18.57 3.72 -17.98
N TYR A 101 18.02 4.33 -16.93
CA TYR A 101 18.77 4.67 -15.73
C TYR A 101 19.27 3.42 -15.00
N CYS A 102 18.40 2.41 -14.82
CA CYS A 102 18.80 1.14 -14.20
C CYS A 102 19.93 0.45 -14.97
N GLU A 103 19.90 0.47 -16.31
CA GLU A 103 20.96 -0.11 -17.16
C GLU A 103 22.34 0.55 -16.96
N THR A 104 22.39 1.78 -16.46
CA THR A 104 23.66 2.48 -16.13
C THR A 104 24.20 2.16 -14.73
N ARG A 105 23.43 1.44 -13.91
CA ARG A 105 23.70 1.20 -12.48
C ARG A 105 23.87 -0.29 -12.21
N LYS A 106 24.80 -0.61 -11.31
CA LYS A 106 25.02 -1.99 -10.83
C LYS A 106 24.43 -2.25 -9.44
N ASP A 107 24.03 -1.20 -8.78
CA ASP A 107 23.49 -1.18 -7.42
C ASP A 107 21.95 -1.10 -7.39
N LEU A 108 21.30 -1.21 -8.56
CA LEU A 108 19.86 -1.18 -8.71
C LEU A 108 19.34 -2.41 -9.44
N TRP A 109 18.20 -2.91 -9.00
CA TRP A 109 17.36 -3.81 -9.80
C TRP A 109 16.06 -3.11 -10.14
N LEU A 110 15.59 -3.33 -11.37
CA LEU A 110 14.31 -2.85 -11.83
C LEU A 110 13.27 -3.96 -11.64
N VAL A 111 12.20 -3.62 -10.95
CA VAL A 111 11.02 -4.45 -10.75
C VAL A 111 9.83 -3.69 -11.30
N ALA A 112 8.92 -4.36 -11.98
CA ALA A 112 7.68 -3.79 -12.48
C ALA A 112 6.49 -4.64 -12.03
N ALA A 113 5.35 -4.01 -11.81
CA ALA A 113 4.12 -4.70 -11.45
C ALA A 113 2.99 -4.30 -12.40
N ASP A 114 2.29 -5.28 -12.95
CA ASP A 114 0.94 -5.12 -13.47
C ASP A 114 -0.08 -5.37 -12.34
N GLU A 115 -1.34 -5.43 -12.62
CA GLU A 115 -2.40 -5.64 -11.62
C GLU A 115 -2.41 -7.03 -10.96
N HIS A 116 -1.61 -7.98 -11.47
CA HIS A 116 -1.62 -9.38 -11.02
C HIS A 116 -0.24 -9.94 -10.71
N HIS A 117 0.82 -9.41 -11.32
CA HIS A 117 2.14 -10.04 -11.26
C HIS A 117 3.25 -9.03 -11.05
N ILE A 118 4.28 -9.47 -10.35
CA ILE A 118 5.54 -8.77 -10.18
C ILE A 118 6.57 -9.40 -11.10
N TYR A 119 7.33 -8.55 -11.80
CA TYR A 119 8.35 -8.93 -12.76
C TYR A 119 9.69 -8.31 -12.38
N GLN A 120 10.75 -9.09 -12.48
CA GLN A 120 12.11 -8.56 -12.50
C GLN A 120 12.53 -8.32 -13.94
N VAL A 121 13.12 -7.16 -14.22
CA VAL A 121 13.44 -6.72 -15.57
C VAL A 121 14.95 -6.81 -15.83
N GLY A 122 15.31 -7.39 -16.97
CA GLY A 122 16.69 -7.42 -17.50
C GLY A 122 17.60 -8.45 -16.84
N SER A 123 17.76 -8.49 -15.53
CA SER A 123 18.62 -9.42 -14.81
C SER A 123 17.83 -10.56 -14.19
N ARG A 124 18.42 -11.78 -14.18
CA ARG A 124 17.89 -12.94 -13.44
C ARG A 124 18.58 -13.15 -12.09
N ASP A 125 19.43 -12.22 -11.70
CA ASP A 125 20.07 -12.26 -10.39
C ASP A 125 19.08 -11.88 -9.30
N THR A 126 18.78 -12.82 -8.39
CA THR A 126 17.87 -12.65 -7.25
C THR A 126 18.63 -12.61 -5.93
N SER A 127 19.95 -12.42 -5.96
CA SER A 127 20.81 -12.47 -4.76
C SER A 127 20.51 -11.36 -3.74
N TRP A 128 19.79 -10.33 -4.16
CA TRP A 128 19.42 -9.18 -3.35
C TRP A 128 18.27 -9.43 -2.37
N ASP A 129 17.50 -10.51 -2.55
CA ASP A 129 16.38 -10.82 -1.67
C ASP A 129 16.23 -12.34 -1.49
N GLU A 130 16.69 -12.85 -0.36
CA GLU A 130 16.59 -14.26 -0.03
C GLU A 130 15.14 -14.74 0.12
N SER A 131 14.22 -13.86 0.53
CA SER A 131 12.80 -14.19 0.66
C SER A 131 12.14 -14.46 -0.70
N LEU A 132 12.80 -14.08 -1.79
CA LEU A 132 12.29 -14.20 -3.15
C LEU A 132 12.80 -15.48 -3.85
N ARG A 133 13.73 -16.22 -3.23
CA ARG A 133 14.24 -17.49 -3.78
C ARG A 133 13.13 -18.53 -3.97
N ASP A 134 12.11 -18.49 -3.12
CA ASP A 134 10.99 -19.43 -3.13
C ASP A 134 9.76 -18.93 -3.92
N ARG A 135 9.71 -17.66 -4.32
CA ARG A 135 8.62 -17.10 -5.12
C ARG A 135 8.93 -17.30 -6.60
N LYS A 136 7.99 -17.87 -7.36
CA LYS A 136 8.05 -17.89 -8.83
C LYS A 136 8.02 -16.46 -9.36
N ARG A 137 9.20 -15.88 -9.58
CA ARG A 137 9.30 -14.59 -10.25
C ARG A 137 9.14 -14.75 -11.75
N ASN A 138 8.37 -13.87 -12.30
CA ASN A 138 8.34 -13.66 -13.73
C ASN A 138 9.52 -12.74 -14.08
N PHE A 139 10.30 -13.13 -15.08
CA PHE A 139 11.39 -12.32 -15.61
C PHE A 139 10.98 -11.79 -16.95
N LEU A 140 11.31 -10.52 -17.21
CA LEU A 140 11.11 -9.89 -18.50
C LEU A 140 12.45 -9.49 -19.11
N SER A 141 12.58 -9.70 -20.41
CA SER A 141 13.61 -9.03 -21.18
C SER A 141 13.32 -7.54 -21.28
N ARG A 142 14.30 -6.78 -21.77
CA ARG A 142 14.14 -5.35 -22.08
C ARG A 142 12.95 -5.09 -23.02
N GLU A 143 12.87 -5.87 -24.08
CA GLU A 143 11.84 -5.79 -25.12
C GLU A 143 10.46 -6.10 -24.55
N GLU A 144 10.32 -7.21 -23.81
CA GLU A 144 9.06 -7.60 -23.17
C GLU A 144 8.58 -6.56 -22.16
N TYR A 145 9.49 -5.93 -21.40
CA TYR A 145 9.15 -4.84 -20.48
C TYR A 145 8.59 -3.62 -21.22
N LEU A 146 9.20 -3.21 -22.33
CA LEU A 146 8.76 -2.06 -23.10
C LEU A 146 7.39 -2.26 -23.78
N GLU A 147 7.07 -3.49 -24.14
CA GLU A 147 5.80 -3.84 -24.78
C GLU A 147 4.62 -3.98 -23.81
N ARG A 148 4.87 -4.10 -22.51
CA ARG A 148 3.83 -4.31 -21.49
C ARG A 148 3.45 -3.02 -20.77
N GLU A 149 2.24 -3.01 -20.24
CA GLU A 149 1.72 -1.97 -19.36
C GLU A 149 1.93 -2.37 -17.90
N PHE A 150 2.32 -1.40 -17.07
CA PHE A 150 2.53 -1.60 -15.64
C PHE A 150 1.81 -0.52 -14.84
N VAL A 151 1.40 -0.86 -13.63
CA VAL A 151 0.81 0.08 -12.67
C VAL A 151 1.87 0.69 -11.75
N LYS A 152 3.00 -0.01 -11.60
CA LYS A 152 4.10 0.40 -10.74
C LYS A 152 5.43 -0.06 -11.30
N VAL A 153 6.46 0.77 -11.13
CA VAL A 153 7.87 0.42 -11.34
C VAL A 153 8.61 0.68 -10.04
N CYS A 154 9.51 -0.19 -9.65
CA CYS A 154 10.25 -0.10 -8.40
C CYS A 154 11.74 -0.33 -8.64
N TYR A 155 12.58 0.51 -8.04
CA TYR A 155 13.98 0.20 -7.84
C TYR A 155 14.19 -0.49 -6.51
N VAL A 156 14.97 -1.58 -6.57
CA VAL A 156 15.49 -2.23 -5.39
C VAL A 156 16.98 -1.92 -5.29
N LEU A 157 17.37 -1.26 -4.21
CA LEU A 157 18.73 -0.81 -3.99
C LEU A 157 19.53 -1.87 -3.22
N THR A 158 20.77 -2.08 -3.59
CA THR A 158 21.70 -2.95 -2.82
C THR A 158 22.17 -2.30 -1.53
N ASP A 159 22.15 -0.95 -1.50
CA ASP A 159 22.55 -0.14 -0.36
C ASP A 159 21.52 0.95 -0.08
N ALA A 160 20.95 0.94 1.10
CA ALA A 160 20.01 1.95 1.55
C ALA A 160 20.62 3.38 1.55
N GLY A 161 21.93 3.50 1.72
CA GLY A 161 22.63 4.79 1.68
C GLY A 161 22.60 5.48 0.31
N ALA A 162 22.29 4.73 -0.77
CA ALA A 162 22.16 5.30 -2.10
C ALA A 162 20.78 5.95 -2.37
N MET A 163 19.79 5.76 -1.48
CA MET A 163 18.40 6.15 -1.68
C MET A 163 18.22 7.63 -2.03
N ASP A 164 18.87 8.53 -1.29
CA ASP A 164 18.73 9.97 -1.51
C ASP A 164 19.29 10.39 -2.88
N GLY A 165 20.44 9.84 -3.26
CA GLY A 165 21.05 10.11 -4.57
C GLY A 165 20.19 9.62 -5.72
N VAL A 166 19.62 8.42 -5.62
CA VAL A 166 18.70 7.87 -6.63
C VAL A 166 17.44 8.74 -6.72
N THR A 167 16.87 9.13 -5.58
CA THR A 167 15.69 10.01 -5.55
C THR A 167 15.96 11.36 -6.23
N GLU A 168 17.13 11.96 -5.98
CA GLU A 168 17.54 13.21 -6.61
C GLU A 168 17.72 13.06 -8.13
N ASP A 169 18.34 11.97 -8.57
CA ASP A 169 18.52 11.68 -10.00
C ASP A 169 17.18 11.52 -10.72
N LEU A 170 16.22 10.79 -10.13
CA LEU A 170 14.89 10.64 -10.70
C LEU A 170 14.13 11.97 -10.80
N GLY A 171 14.36 12.87 -9.86
CA GLY A 171 13.81 14.24 -9.93
C GLY A 171 14.29 15.05 -11.12
N ARG A 172 15.39 14.64 -11.78
CA ARG A 172 15.96 15.28 -12.98
C ARG A 172 15.50 14.62 -14.29
N PHE A 173 14.70 13.57 -14.23
CA PHE A 173 14.16 12.94 -15.43
C PHE A 173 13.27 13.91 -16.22
N GLN A 174 13.26 13.79 -17.54
CA GLN A 174 12.38 14.60 -18.38
C GLN A 174 10.90 14.32 -18.06
N SER A 175 10.59 13.07 -17.70
CA SER A 175 9.27 12.63 -17.27
C SER A 175 8.97 12.85 -15.79
N SER A 176 9.81 13.54 -15.02
CA SER A 176 9.68 13.69 -13.56
C SER A 176 8.35 14.28 -13.09
N SER A 177 7.67 15.06 -13.93
CA SER A 177 6.33 15.59 -13.65
C SER A 177 5.20 14.60 -13.89
N LEU A 178 5.47 13.43 -14.47
CA LEU A 178 4.47 12.41 -14.82
C LEU A 178 4.39 11.27 -13.83
N PHE A 179 5.26 11.25 -12.84
CA PHE A 179 5.26 10.22 -11.80
C PHE A 179 5.52 10.80 -10.43
N ARG A 180 5.08 10.07 -9.43
CA ARG A 180 5.47 10.30 -8.04
C ARG A 180 6.36 9.17 -7.55
N MET A 181 7.21 9.49 -6.59
CA MET A 181 8.06 8.54 -5.90
C MET A 181 7.53 8.28 -4.49
N THR A 182 7.63 7.03 -4.05
CA THR A 182 7.27 6.62 -2.69
C THR A 182 8.31 5.63 -2.18
N ARG A 183 8.82 5.88 -0.97
CA ARG A 183 9.67 4.91 -0.27
C ARG A 183 8.76 3.99 0.52
N SER A 184 8.79 2.70 0.22
CA SER A 184 8.03 1.67 0.95
C SER A 184 8.91 0.84 1.88
N SER A 185 10.23 0.99 1.78
CA SER A 185 11.22 0.46 2.71
C SER A 185 12.56 1.20 2.54
N PRO A 186 13.57 0.94 3.39
CA PRO A 186 14.89 1.54 3.24
C PRO A 186 15.56 1.29 1.87
N VAL A 187 15.18 0.23 1.17
CA VAL A 187 15.79 -0.18 -0.12
C VAL A 187 14.81 -0.21 -1.28
N PHE A 188 13.53 0.09 -1.08
CA PHE A 188 12.53 0.13 -2.14
C PHE A 188 12.10 1.56 -2.47
N LEU A 189 12.28 1.96 -3.72
CA LEU A 189 11.81 3.23 -4.27
C LEU A 189 10.82 2.95 -5.40
N GLU A 190 9.56 3.21 -5.15
CA GLU A 190 8.46 2.94 -6.07
C GLU A 190 8.10 4.19 -6.87
N MET A 191 7.88 4.03 -8.16
CA MET A 191 7.39 5.05 -9.09
C MET A 191 6.02 4.63 -9.62
N MET A 192 5.06 5.54 -9.53
CA MET A 192 3.69 5.40 -10.03
C MET A 192 3.30 6.66 -10.79
N GLU A 193 2.24 6.58 -11.57
CA GLU A 193 1.70 7.79 -12.22
C GLU A 193 1.42 8.89 -11.18
N VAL A 194 1.61 10.15 -11.54
CA VAL A 194 1.67 11.29 -10.60
C VAL A 194 0.42 11.46 -9.73
N SER A 195 -0.76 11.11 -10.25
CA SER A 195 -2.04 11.21 -9.52
C SER A 195 -2.30 10.03 -8.57
N VAL A 196 -1.50 8.96 -8.67
CA VAL A 196 -1.66 7.74 -7.88
C VAL A 196 -1.08 7.94 -6.48
N GLY A 197 -1.84 7.53 -5.48
CA GLY A 197 -1.43 7.45 -4.08
C GLY A 197 -2.50 6.76 -3.26
N LYS A 198 -2.18 6.27 -2.06
CA LYS A 198 -3.19 5.66 -1.19
C LYS A 198 -4.35 6.62 -0.94
N GLY A 199 -4.06 7.92 -0.75
CA GLY A 199 -5.08 8.94 -0.56
C GLY A 199 -6.04 9.07 -1.74
N SER A 200 -5.55 9.20 -2.98
CA SER A 200 -6.42 9.22 -4.16
C SER A 200 -7.17 7.89 -4.34
N GLY A 201 -6.55 6.78 -3.97
CA GLY A 201 -7.14 5.44 -4.00
C GLY A 201 -8.34 5.30 -3.07
N VAL A 202 -8.21 5.70 -1.79
CA VAL A 202 -9.31 5.60 -0.81
C VAL A 202 -10.49 6.49 -1.17
N LEU A 203 -10.26 7.69 -1.72
CA LEU A 203 -11.35 8.54 -2.20
C LEU A 203 -12.10 7.92 -3.38
N ARG A 204 -11.39 7.31 -4.35
CA ARG A 204 -12.01 6.61 -5.47
C ARG A 204 -12.78 5.37 -5.01
N ALA A 205 -12.21 4.58 -4.08
CA ALA A 205 -12.86 3.41 -3.51
C ALA A 205 -14.15 3.79 -2.75
N ALA A 206 -14.10 4.87 -1.94
CA ALA A 206 -15.28 5.40 -1.25
C ALA A 206 -16.39 5.82 -2.24
N ARG A 207 -16.01 6.48 -3.35
CA ARG A 207 -16.94 6.87 -4.41
C ARG A 207 -17.59 5.66 -5.07
N LEU A 208 -16.80 4.66 -5.46
CA LEU A 208 -17.34 3.43 -6.06
C LEU A 208 -18.28 2.66 -5.13
N ALA A 209 -18.09 2.79 -3.83
CA ALA A 209 -18.96 2.22 -2.81
C ALA A 209 -20.19 3.10 -2.49
N GLY A 210 -20.32 4.28 -3.10
CA GLY A 210 -21.41 5.25 -2.77
C GLY A 210 -21.32 5.77 -1.33
N ALA A 211 -20.11 5.84 -0.77
CA ALA A 211 -19.85 6.15 0.65
C ALA A 211 -19.19 7.54 0.85
N GLU A 212 -19.23 8.42 -0.14
CA GLU A 212 -18.61 9.76 -0.11
C GLU A 212 -19.16 10.67 1.01
N ASN A 213 -20.37 10.39 1.49
CA ASN A 213 -21.00 11.14 2.58
C ASN A 213 -20.66 10.58 3.97
N ARG A 214 -19.88 9.49 4.06
CA ARG A 214 -19.43 8.93 5.34
C ARG A 214 -18.14 9.61 5.79
N LYS A 215 -17.90 9.62 7.09
CA LYS A 215 -16.62 10.07 7.63
C LYS A 215 -15.53 9.09 7.22
N LEU A 216 -14.52 9.62 6.53
CA LEU A 216 -13.34 8.87 6.11
C LEU A 216 -12.37 8.75 7.28
N ILE A 217 -12.10 7.53 7.69
CA ILE A 217 -11.13 7.19 8.74
C ILE A 217 -9.98 6.44 8.07
N CYS A 218 -8.75 6.85 8.33
CA CYS A 218 -7.57 6.16 7.81
C CYS A 218 -6.59 5.85 8.93
N ILE A 219 -5.97 4.66 8.88
CA ILE A 219 -4.89 4.27 9.78
C ILE A 219 -3.73 3.70 8.96
N GLY A 220 -2.49 4.14 9.25
CA GLY A 220 -1.27 3.72 8.57
C GLY A 220 -0.03 4.06 9.38
N ASP A 221 1.14 3.53 9.00
CA ASP A 221 2.37 3.61 9.80
C ASP A 221 3.59 4.20 9.07
N TYR A 222 3.56 4.31 7.74
CA TYR A 222 4.73 4.71 6.95
C TYR A 222 4.47 5.87 5.99
N ASP A 223 5.52 6.35 5.31
CA ASP A 223 5.48 7.56 4.46
C ASP A 223 4.46 7.49 3.32
N ASN A 224 4.21 6.28 2.78
CA ASN A 224 3.19 6.07 1.73
C ASN A 224 1.75 6.19 2.24
N ASP A 225 1.53 6.32 3.55
CA ASP A 225 0.22 6.53 4.17
C ASP A 225 -0.11 8.00 4.38
N LEU A 226 0.90 8.87 4.38
CA LEU A 226 0.74 10.28 4.71
C LEU A 226 -0.33 10.99 3.87
N ASP A 227 -0.50 10.60 2.61
CA ASP A 227 -1.48 11.22 1.74
C ASP A 227 -2.93 10.79 2.09
N MET A 228 -3.16 9.52 2.46
CA MET A 228 -4.49 9.09 2.92
C MET A 228 -4.81 9.62 4.32
N LEU A 229 -3.82 9.69 5.20
CA LEU A 229 -4.01 10.27 6.54
C LEU A 229 -4.41 11.74 6.45
N LYS A 230 -3.75 12.53 5.60
CA LYS A 230 -4.05 13.96 5.38
C LYS A 230 -5.44 14.22 4.78
N LEU A 231 -5.98 13.28 4.01
CA LEU A 231 -7.28 13.40 3.35
C LEU A 231 -8.44 12.88 4.19
N SER A 232 -8.14 12.16 5.28
CA SER A 232 -9.17 11.60 6.16
C SER A 232 -9.78 12.65 7.09
N ASP A 233 -11.01 12.40 7.54
CA ASP A 233 -11.67 13.19 8.60
C ASP A 233 -11.08 12.88 9.98
N VAL A 234 -10.55 11.66 10.16
CA VAL A 234 -9.79 11.23 11.34
C VAL A 234 -8.66 10.33 10.88
N SER A 235 -7.45 10.73 11.20
CA SER A 235 -6.23 9.98 10.95
C SER A 235 -5.73 9.27 12.20
N ALA A 236 -5.18 8.07 12.03
CA ALA A 236 -4.59 7.32 13.14
C ALA A 236 -3.30 6.62 12.71
N CYS A 237 -2.45 6.30 13.67
CA CYS A 237 -1.28 5.46 13.44
C CYS A 237 -0.99 4.55 14.64
N PRO A 238 -0.36 3.37 14.42
CA PRO A 238 0.19 2.55 15.49
C PRO A 238 1.33 3.27 16.24
N ALA A 239 1.54 2.93 17.49
CA ALA A 239 2.62 3.51 18.31
C ALA A 239 4.03 3.32 17.73
N GLY A 240 4.21 2.32 16.85
CA GLY A 240 5.47 2.03 16.14
C GLY A 240 5.64 2.73 14.78
N ALA A 241 4.73 3.63 14.40
CA ALA A 241 4.78 4.33 13.11
C ALA A 241 6.05 5.19 12.92
N SER A 242 6.34 5.54 11.67
CA SER A 242 7.47 6.42 11.33
C SER A 242 7.28 7.83 11.96
N PRO A 243 8.39 8.54 12.28
CA PRO A 243 8.28 9.86 12.90
C PRO A 243 7.38 10.84 12.15
N PRO A 244 7.43 10.97 10.80
CA PRO A 244 6.52 11.86 10.07
C PRO A 244 5.05 11.49 10.22
N VAL A 245 4.75 10.21 10.34
CA VAL A 245 3.38 9.71 10.53
C VAL A 245 2.89 9.98 11.96
N LEU A 246 3.74 9.71 12.97
CA LEU A 246 3.44 10.03 14.39
C LEU A 246 3.15 11.52 14.60
N GLU A 247 3.85 12.41 13.88
CA GLU A 247 3.65 13.86 13.96
C GLU A 247 2.36 14.34 13.26
N SER A 248 1.87 13.59 12.28
CA SER A 248 0.75 14.00 11.42
C SER A 248 -0.59 13.39 11.79
N ALA A 249 -0.61 12.28 12.53
CA ALA A 249 -1.84 11.58 12.89
C ALA A 249 -2.58 12.25 14.05
N ASP A 250 -3.92 12.28 13.97
CA ASP A 250 -4.79 12.79 15.05
C ASP A 250 -4.77 11.87 16.27
N LEU A 251 -4.62 10.55 16.05
CA LEU A 251 -4.67 9.54 17.10
C LEU A 251 -3.49 8.56 16.98
N ILE A 252 -2.81 8.32 18.09
CA ILE A 252 -1.84 7.24 18.22
C ILE A 252 -2.51 6.09 18.97
N THR A 253 -2.55 4.91 18.34
CA THR A 253 -3.14 3.69 18.92
C THR A 253 -2.06 2.85 19.62
N VAL A 254 -2.45 1.70 20.17
CA VAL A 254 -1.48 0.66 20.56
C VAL A 254 -0.67 0.19 19.34
N SER A 255 0.36 -0.63 19.55
CA SER A 255 1.14 -1.17 18.44
C SER A 255 0.30 -2.08 17.53
N ASN A 256 0.75 -2.29 16.29
CA ASN A 256 0.13 -3.25 15.38
C ASN A 256 0.05 -4.66 15.98
N ASN A 257 1.07 -5.08 16.73
CA ASN A 257 1.10 -6.37 17.42
C ASN A 257 0.03 -6.52 18.52
N GLU A 258 -0.46 -5.42 19.04
CA GLU A 258 -1.49 -5.39 20.11
C GLU A 258 -2.89 -5.11 19.57
N GLY A 259 -3.04 -4.92 18.27
CA GLY A 259 -4.32 -4.70 17.61
C GLY A 259 -4.67 -3.22 17.43
N ALA A 260 -3.81 -2.47 16.75
CA ALA A 260 -3.98 -1.03 16.49
C ALA A 260 -5.34 -0.66 15.88
N VAL A 261 -5.85 -1.46 14.93
CA VAL A 261 -7.15 -1.21 14.29
C VAL A 261 -8.31 -1.41 15.27
N ALA A 262 -8.21 -2.41 16.16
CA ALA A 262 -9.21 -2.63 17.20
C ALA A 262 -9.26 -1.46 18.17
N ASP A 263 -8.10 -0.99 18.67
CA ASP A 263 -8.01 0.16 19.57
C ASP A 263 -8.64 1.42 18.92
N LEU A 264 -8.36 1.67 17.65
CA LEU A 264 -8.98 2.78 16.91
C LEU A 264 -10.50 2.65 16.88
N ILE A 265 -11.03 1.49 16.47
CA ILE A 265 -12.49 1.26 16.39
C ILE A 265 -13.16 1.46 17.75
N PHE A 266 -12.57 0.93 18.83
CA PHE A 266 -13.11 1.07 20.18
C PHE A 266 -13.17 2.53 20.62
N ARG A 267 -12.10 3.30 20.41
CA ARG A 267 -12.08 4.73 20.73
C ARG A 267 -13.10 5.53 19.93
N LEU A 268 -13.26 5.25 18.64
CA LEU A 268 -14.20 5.98 17.78
C LEU A 268 -15.68 5.65 18.07
N CYS A 269 -15.98 4.39 18.34
CA CYS A 269 -17.36 3.91 18.58
C CYS A 269 -17.78 4.00 20.03
N GLY A 270 -16.88 4.27 20.99
CA GLY A 270 -17.18 4.23 22.43
C GLY A 270 -17.52 2.82 22.91
N LEU A 271 -16.91 1.82 22.27
CA LEU A 271 -17.09 0.42 22.61
C LEU A 271 -16.04 0.05 23.68
N ASP A 272 -16.46 -0.65 24.72
CA ASP A 272 -15.52 -1.25 25.64
C ASP A 272 -14.75 -2.36 24.92
N SER A 273 -13.43 -2.42 25.14
CA SER A 273 -12.63 -3.58 24.75
C SER A 273 -13.17 -4.78 25.52
N ASP A 274 -13.88 -5.68 24.85
CA ASP A 274 -14.20 -6.98 25.44
C ASP A 274 -12.87 -7.65 25.84
N PRO A 275 -12.77 -8.17 27.08
CA PRO A 275 -11.57 -8.81 27.58
C PRO A 275 -11.15 -10.05 26.80
#